data_11618aae8964c13d000373f5f1d07646
#
_entry.id   11618aae8964c13d000373f5f1d07646
#
_cell.length_a   1.000
_cell.length_b   1.000
_cell.length_c   1.000
_cell.angle_alpha   90.00
_cell.angle_beta   90.00
_cell.angle_gamma   90.00
#
_symmetry.space_group_name_H-M   'P 1'
#
loop_
_entity.id
_entity.type
_entity.pdbx_description
1 polymer ?
#
loop_
_entity_poly.entity_id
_entity_poly.type
_entity_poly.pdbx_seq_one_letter_code
_entity_poly.pdbx_strand_id
1 'polypeptide(L)'
;FYNGVDSTGDPQRLANARQAWFEAMPVKRDTDDRTYRSIRWGNLTEMLLLDTRQYRDPEVPANATFAGLLDAQDTTAPPGEQMFAPGRTTLGEAQLQWLKESLATTRAKWKIIGSSYDMAPWKLVDFDTPELRAENPDLQKNGGIYVSNEAWDDYQDERRKLMRHIESENVSN
;
A
#
# COMPACT_ATOMS: atom_id res chain seq x y z
N PHE A 1 11.81 -10.00 13.85
CA PHE A 1 11.35 -9.55 12.52
C PHE A 1 11.13 -8.05 12.61
N TYR A 2 11.80 -7.29 11.76
CA TYR A 2 11.63 -5.86 11.67
C TYR A 2 10.40 -5.56 10.79
N ASN A 3 9.44 -4.84 11.33
CA ASN A 3 8.19 -4.50 10.63
C ASN A 3 8.13 -3.02 10.21
N GLY A 4 9.26 -2.47 9.72
CA GLY A 4 9.34 -1.07 9.30
C GLY A 4 9.24 -0.09 10.46
N VAL A 5 8.55 1.02 10.24
CA VAL A 5 8.40 2.11 11.24
C VAL A 5 7.62 1.71 12.50
N ASP A 6 6.80 0.66 12.44
CA ASP A 6 5.95 0.27 13.58
C ASP A 6 6.72 -0.27 14.77
N SER A 7 7.96 -0.68 14.59
CA SER A 7 8.71 -1.38 15.65
C SER A 7 9.80 -0.54 16.32
N THR A 8 9.95 0.76 15.99
CA THR A 8 11.18 1.41 16.41
C THR A 8 11.02 2.85 16.91
N GLY A 9 11.20 2.99 18.18
CA GLY A 9 11.85 4.18 18.70
C GLY A 9 13.40 4.11 18.63
N ASP A 10 14.00 3.12 17.92
CA ASP A 10 15.45 2.86 17.90
C ASP A 10 16.03 2.91 16.47
N PRO A 11 16.58 4.06 16.03
CA PRO A 11 17.20 4.21 14.72
C PRO A 11 18.39 3.27 14.48
N GLN A 12 19.14 2.91 15.54
CA GLN A 12 20.27 2.01 15.41
C GLN A 12 19.83 0.58 15.09
N ARG A 13 18.74 0.13 15.70
CA ARG A 13 18.13 -1.17 15.38
C ARG A 13 17.67 -1.24 13.94
N LEU A 14 17.10 -0.16 13.43
CA LEU A 14 16.71 -0.05 12.02
C LEU A 14 17.92 -0.17 11.08
N ALA A 15 18.98 0.58 11.36
CA ALA A 15 20.20 0.55 10.56
C ALA A 15 20.83 -0.87 10.54
N ASN A 16 20.92 -1.51 11.70
CA ASN A 16 21.44 -2.87 11.83
C ASN A 16 20.58 -3.90 11.08
N ALA A 17 19.25 -3.76 11.14
CA ALA A 17 18.33 -4.64 10.43
C ALA A 17 18.45 -4.48 8.90
N ARG A 18 18.60 -3.26 8.40
CA ARG A 18 18.88 -2.98 6.98
C ARG A 18 20.22 -3.58 6.53
N GLN A 19 21.27 -3.39 7.32
CA GLN A 19 22.56 -3.97 7.01
C GLN A 19 22.47 -5.50 6.93
N ALA A 20 21.92 -6.16 7.93
CA ALA A 20 21.75 -7.61 7.96
C ALA A 20 20.91 -8.12 6.76
N TRP A 21 19.88 -7.36 6.37
CA TRP A 21 19.09 -7.70 5.19
C TRP A 21 19.92 -7.67 3.91
N PHE A 22 20.71 -6.62 3.67
CA PHE A 22 21.56 -6.53 2.48
C PHE A 22 22.71 -7.55 2.48
N GLU A 23 23.18 -7.98 3.66
CA GLU A 23 24.19 -9.03 3.78
C GLU A 23 23.63 -10.43 3.50
N ALA A 24 22.37 -10.66 3.88
CA ALA A 24 21.71 -11.96 3.74
C ALA A 24 21.00 -12.17 2.40
N MET A 25 20.51 -11.09 1.77
CA MET A 25 19.72 -11.18 0.56
C MET A 25 20.57 -10.94 -0.69
N PRO A 26 20.37 -11.71 -1.77
CA PRO A 26 21.13 -11.57 -3.02
C PRO A 26 20.65 -10.32 -3.81
N VAL A 27 20.72 -9.17 -3.18
CA VAL A 27 20.26 -7.89 -3.72
C VAL A 27 21.42 -6.92 -3.75
N LYS A 28 21.64 -6.29 -4.91
CA LYS A 28 22.63 -5.24 -5.01
C LYS A 28 22.17 -4.04 -4.17
N ARG A 29 23.02 -3.63 -3.24
CA ARG A 29 22.83 -2.39 -2.48
C ARG A 29 23.09 -1.20 -3.38
N ASP A 30 22.19 -0.27 -3.45
CA ASP A 30 22.36 1.01 -4.14
C ASP A 30 22.94 2.06 -3.17
N THR A 31 23.40 3.20 -3.70
CA THR A 31 24.06 4.25 -2.91
C THR A 31 23.14 4.92 -1.89
N ASP A 32 21.83 4.85 -2.11
CA ASP A 32 20.79 5.42 -1.25
C ASP A 32 20.08 4.37 -0.38
N ASP A 33 20.62 3.15 -0.28
CA ASP A 33 20.02 2.02 0.46
C ASP A 33 18.58 1.67 0.04
N ARG A 34 18.22 2.05 -1.17
CA ARG A 34 16.91 1.82 -1.73
C ARG A 34 16.69 0.34 -2.05
N THR A 35 15.58 -0.20 -1.61
CA THR A 35 15.21 -1.60 -1.82
C THR A 35 14.26 -1.81 -2.98
N TYR A 36 13.41 -0.82 -3.29
CA TYR A 36 12.54 -0.87 -4.47
C TYR A 36 13.34 -0.64 -5.76
N ARG A 37 13.03 -1.41 -6.80
CA ARG A 37 13.77 -1.42 -8.05
C ARG A 37 12.97 -2.00 -9.20
N SER A 38 13.43 -1.76 -10.44
CA SER A 38 12.95 -2.47 -11.61
C SER A 38 13.93 -3.55 -12.05
N ILE A 39 13.38 -4.64 -12.60
CA ILE A 39 14.12 -5.69 -13.28
C ILE A 39 13.49 -5.87 -14.65
N ARG A 40 14.29 -5.72 -15.70
CA ARG A 40 13.82 -5.77 -17.08
C ARG A 40 14.34 -6.99 -17.83
N TRP A 41 13.46 -7.69 -18.52
CA TRP A 41 13.78 -8.78 -19.45
C TRP A 41 13.48 -8.38 -20.89
N GLY A 42 14.49 -7.76 -21.54
CA GLY A 42 14.36 -7.25 -22.89
C GLY A 42 13.19 -6.25 -23.03
N ASN A 43 12.41 -6.43 -24.10
CA ASN A 43 11.21 -5.63 -24.35
C ASN A 43 9.90 -6.34 -23.91
N LEU A 44 10.03 -7.54 -23.35
CA LEU A 44 8.86 -8.33 -23.00
C LEU A 44 8.29 -7.95 -21.64
N THR A 45 9.14 -7.87 -20.62
CA THR A 45 8.68 -7.73 -19.24
C THR A 45 9.54 -6.72 -18.47
N GLU A 46 8.89 -5.87 -17.70
CA GLU A 46 9.52 -5.10 -16.63
C GLU A 46 8.79 -5.36 -15.32
N MET A 47 9.53 -5.82 -14.33
CA MET A 47 9.02 -6.05 -12.98
C MET A 47 9.44 -4.89 -12.09
N LEU A 48 8.47 -4.22 -11.50
CA LEU A 48 8.62 -3.10 -10.56
C LEU A 48 8.42 -3.64 -9.15
N LEU A 49 9.52 -3.89 -8.45
CA LEU A 49 9.50 -4.45 -7.09
C LEU A 49 9.36 -3.33 -6.07
N LEU A 50 8.32 -3.41 -5.27
CA LEU A 50 8.00 -2.41 -4.26
C LEU A 50 8.58 -2.77 -2.90
N ASP A 51 8.94 -1.75 -2.13
CA ASP A 51 9.17 -1.84 -0.71
C ASP A 51 7.98 -1.24 0.04
N THR A 52 7.15 -2.10 0.58
CA THR A 52 5.96 -1.72 1.33
C THR A 52 6.19 -1.74 2.85
N ARG A 53 7.45 -1.78 3.30
CA ARG A 53 7.78 -1.91 4.72
C ARG A 53 8.53 -0.71 5.29
N GLN A 54 9.51 -0.16 4.55
CA GLN A 54 10.43 0.84 5.10
C GLN A 54 9.87 2.26 5.09
N TYR A 55 8.89 2.53 4.23
CA TYR A 55 8.40 3.89 3.96
C TYR A 55 6.96 4.12 4.39
N ARG A 56 6.31 3.07 4.91
CA ARG A 56 4.89 3.13 5.25
C ARG A 56 4.64 3.92 6.54
N ASP A 57 3.49 4.58 6.56
CA ASP A 57 2.92 5.09 7.80
C ASP A 57 2.55 3.95 8.75
N PRO A 58 2.46 4.23 10.06
CA PRO A 58 1.95 3.25 11.03
C PRO A 58 0.59 2.70 10.63
N GLU A 59 0.35 1.44 10.98
CA GLU A 59 -0.94 0.79 10.74
C GLU A 59 -2.09 1.54 11.40
N VAL A 60 -3.25 1.50 10.77
CA VAL A 60 -4.48 2.00 11.39
C VAL A 60 -4.84 1.10 12.57
N PRO A 61 -5.26 1.64 13.72
CA PRO A 61 -5.70 0.82 14.85
C PRO A 61 -6.74 -0.22 14.44
N ALA A 62 -6.71 -1.38 15.10
CA ALA A 62 -7.62 -2.50 14.80
C ALA A 62 -9.11 -2.14 14.89
N ASN A 63 -9.45 -1.10 15.66
CA ASN A 63 -10.82 -0.56 15.74
C ASN A 63 -11.30 0.10 14.44
N ALA A 64 -10.39 0.44 13.53
CA ALA A 64 -10.75 0.94 12.20
C ALA A 64 -11.06 -0.18 11.19
N THR A 65 -10.91 -1.43 11.60
CA THR A 65 -11.17 -2.63 10.81
C THR A 65 -12.46 -3.34 11.27
N PHE A 66 -12.76 -4.47 10.66
CA PHE A 66 -13.92 -5.30 11.04
C PHE A 66 -13.93 -5.70 12.52
N ALA A 67 -12.76 -5.97 13.12
CA ALA A 67 -12.67 -6.29 14.55
C ALA A 67 -13.15 -5.12 15.41
N GLY A 68 -12.81 -3.89 15.04
CA GLY A 68 -13.30 -2.69 15.72
C GLY A 68 -14.81 -2.42 15.50
N LEU A 69 -15.36 -2.86 14.36
CA LEU A 69 -16.79 -2.77 14.11
C LEU A 69 -17.59 -3.71 15.04
N LEU A 70 -17.01 -4.87 15.39
CA LEU A 70 -17.62 -5.82 16.33
C LEU A 70 -17.38 -5.43 17.80
N ASP A 71 -16.34 -4.67 18.09
CA ASP A 71 -16.07 -4.10 19.41
C ASP A 71 -16.73 -2.73 19.53
N ALA A 72 -18.02 -2.75 19.80
CA ALA A 72 -18.90 -1.58 19.82
C ALA A 72 -18.59 -0.54 20.93
N GLN A 73 -17.43 -0.61 21.57
CA GLN A 73 -17.05 0.28 22.67
C GLN A 73 -16.19 1.48 22.27
N ASP A 74 -15.58 1.48 21.10
CA ASP A 74 -14.81 2.63 20.63
C ASP A 74 -15.58 3.46 19.59
N THR A 75 -16.24 4.49 20.10
CA THR A 75 -17.05 5.43 19.31
C THR A 75 -16.26 6.64 18.81
N THR A 76 -14.94 6.67 18.97
CA THR A 76 -14.14 7.91 18.74
C THR A 76 -13.80 8.19 17.30
N ALA A 77 -13.89 7.22 16.40
CA ALA A 77 -13.83 7.46 14.95
C ALA A 77 -14.70 6.44 14.21
N PRO A 78 -15.44 6.85 13.18
CA PRO A 78 -16.12 5.90 12.31
C PRO A 78 -15.13 4.88 11.77
N PRO A 79 -15.45 3.58 11.78
CA PRO A 79 -14.61 2.54 11.22
C PRO A 79 -14.22 2.92 9.77
N GLY A 80 -12.93 2.89 9.46
CA GLY A 80 -12.43 3.12 8.12
C GLY A 80 -12.11 4.58 7.73
N GLU A 81 -12.48 5.61 8.47
CA GLU A 81 -12.08 6.99 8.11
C GLU A 81 -10.57 7.15 8.06
N GLN A 82 -9.84 6.54 8.99
CA GLN A 82 -8.39 6.62 9.04
C GLN A 82 -7.72 5.95 7.83
N MET A 83 -8.28 4.85 7.31
CA MET A 83 -7.77 4.16 6.11
C MET A 83 -7.84 5.05 4.86
N PHE A 84 -8.74 6.03 4.85
CA PHE A 84 -8.95 6.97 3.76
C PHE A 84 -8.33 8.34 4.02
N ALA A 85 -7.63 8.52 5.14
CA ALA A 85 -7.03 9.79 5.48
C ALA A 85 -6.08 10.26 4.37
N PRO A 86 -6.19 11.53 3.92
CA PRO A 86 -5.35 12.06 2.88
C PRO A 86 -3.87 12.01 3.26
N GLY A 87 -3.04 11.59 2.33
CA GLY A 87 -1.59 11.57 2.49
C GLY A 87 -1.03 10.32 3.17
N ARG A 88 -1.87 9.42 3.67
CA ARG A 88 -1.37 8.12 4.16
C ARG A 88 -0.67 7.36 3.04
N THR A 89 0.48 6.79 3.36
CA THR A 89 1.35 6.15 2.38
C THR A 89 1.91 4.80 2.87
N THR A 90 2.00 3.84 1.97
CA THR A 90 2.77 2.61 2.15
C THR A 90 4.10 2.64 1.40
N LEU A 91 4.20 3.44 0.34
CA LEU A 91 5.39 3.53 -0.50
C LEU A 91 6.28 4.72 -0.16
N GLY A 92 5.74 5.75 0.46
CA GLY A 92 6.39 7.06 0.55
C GLY A 92 6.37 7.81 -0.79
N GLU A 93 6.47 9.14 -0.73
CA GLU A 93 6.35 9.99 -1.91
C GLU A 93 7.36 9.65 -3.01
N ALA A 94 8.62 9.43 -2.64
CA ALA A 94 9.69 9.18 -3.61
C ALA A 94 9.47 7.86 -4.38
N GLN A 95 9.06 6.79 -3.70
CA GLN A 95 8.79 5.50 -4.35
C GLN A 95 7.53 5.56 -5.18
N LEU A 96 6.47 6.21 -4.69
CA LEU A 96 5.23 6.38 -5.45
C LEU A 96 5.50 7.14 -6.75
N GLN A 97 6.27 8.22 -6.71
CA GLN A 97 6.64 8.98 -7.90
C GLN A 97 7.46 8.14 -8.88
N TRP A 98 8.49 7.43 -8.37
CA TRP A 98 9.27 6.49 -9.18
C TRP A 98 8.40 5.41 -9.85
N LEU A 99 7.43 4.85 -9.12
CA LEU A 99 6.53 3.83 -9.67
C LEU A 99 5.67 4.40 -10.82
N LYS A 100 5.10 5.58 -10.62
CA LYS A 100 4.31 6.28 -11.62
C LYS A 100 5.11 6.58 -12.89
N GLU A 101 6.31 7.13 -12.73
CA GLU A 101 7.20 7.43 -13.87
C GLU A 101 7.63 6.16 -14.60
N SER A 102 7.95 5.10 -13.86
CA SER A 102 8.30 3.80 -14.44
C SER A 102 7.17 3.21 -15.26
N LEU A 103 5.95 3.24 -14.74
CA LEU A 103 4.75 2.75 -15.44
C LEU A 103 4.44 3.56 -16.71
N ALA A 104 4.58 4.88 -16.65
CA ALA A 104 4.31 5.77 -17.79
C ALA A 104 5.37 5.67 -18.89
N THR A 105 6.63 5.40 -18.55
CA THR A 105 7.76 5.46 -19.51
C THR A 105 8.19 4.10 -20.05
N THR A 106 7.89 3.00 -19.36
CA THR A 106 8.30 1.67 -19.81
C THR A 106 7.62 1.26 -21.10
N ARG A 107 8.43 0.70 -22.01
CA ARG A 107 7.96 0.11 -23.28
C ARG A 107 7.82 -1.41 -23.22
N ALA A 108 8.00 -2.01 -22.04
CA ALA A 108 7.80 -3.44 -21.88
C ALA A 108 6.34 -3.82 -22.13
N LYS A 109 6.12 -4.94 -22.82
CA LYS A 109 4.77 -5.44 -23.07
C LYS A 109 4.04 -5.78 -21.77
N TRP A 110 4.73 -6.44 -20.84
CA TRP A 110 4.19 -6.79 -19.53
C TRP A 110 4.80 -5.93 -18.44
N LYS A 111 3.97 -5.23 -17.71
CA LYS A 111 4.32 -4.42 -16.54
C LYS A 111 3.84 -5.16 -15.29
N ILE A 112 4.78 -5.68 -14.51
CA ILE A 112 4.47 -6.49 -13.32
C ILE A 112 4.86 -5.69 -12.08
N ILE A 113 3.88 -5.37 -11.25
CA ILE A 113 4.11 -4.74 -9.94
C ILE A 113 4.25 -5.85 -8.89
N GLY A 114 5.44 -6.00 -8.34
CA GLY A 114 5.72 -6.93 -7.24
C GLY A 114 5.52 -6.24 -5.90
N SER A 115 4.44 -6.59 -5.21
CA SER A 115 4.09 -6.08 -3.88
C SER A 115 4.07 -7.23 -2.88
N SER A 116 4.48 -6.97 -1.62
CA SER A 116 4.38 -7.95 -0.54
C SER A 116 2.99 -8.03 0.08
N TYR A 117 2.10 -7.13 -0.31
CA TYR A 117 0.68 -7.08 0.10
C TYR A 117 -0.22 -7.10 -1.12
N ASP A 118 -1.41 -7.60 -0.91
CA ASP A 118 -2.46 -7.54 -1.91
C ASP A 118 -2.90 -6.09 -2.16
N MET A 119 -2.95 -5.73 -3.44
CA MET A 119 -3.47 -4.43 -3.88
C MET A 119 -4.99 -4.43 -4.03
N ALA A 120 -5.59 -5.62 -4.19
CA ALA A 120 -7.03 -5.77 -4.21
C ALA A 120 -7.63 -5.49 -2.83
N PRO A 121 -8.76 -4.78 -2.74
CA PRO A 121 -9.40 -4.52 -1.46
C PRO A 121 -9.99 -5.81 -0.87
N TRP A 122 -9.71 -6.04 0.40
CA TRP A 122 -10.27 -7.15 1.15
C TRP A 122 -11.52 -6.68 1.88
N LYS A 123 -12.63 -6.68 1.18
CA LYS A 123 -13.92 -6.31 1.72
C LYS A 123 -14.72 -7.53 2.16
N LEU A 124 -15.19 -7.54 3.40
CA LEU A 124 -16.18 -8.52 3.88
C LEU A 124 -17.55 -8.22 3.30
N VAL A 125 -17.91 -6.94 3.24
CA VAL A 125 -19.13 -6.44 2.62
C VAL A 125 -18.75 -5.31 1.70
N ASP A 126 -19.22 -5.38 0.47
CA ASP A 126 -19.07 -4.32 -0.53
C ASP A 126 -20.39 -3.56 -0.67
N PHE A 127 -20.38 -2.28 -0.29
CA PHE A 127 -21.52 -1.37 -0.43
C PHE A 127 -21.46 -0.54 -1.71
N ASP A 128 -20.55 -0.85 -2.63
CA ASP A 128 -20.41 -0.12 -3.88
C ASP A 128 -21.54 -0.43 -4.90
N THR A 129 -22.54 -1.18 -4.50
CA THR A 129 -23.76 -1.34 -5.31
C THR A 129 -24.75 -0.19 -5.06
N PRO A 130 -25.43 0.31 -6.09
CA PRO A 130 -26.39 1.41 -5.95
C PRO A 130 -27.49 1.14 -4.92
N GLU A 131 -27.96 -0.10 -4.84
CA GLU A 131 -29.02 -0.54 -3.93
C GLU A 131 -28.57 -0.45 -2.48
N LEU A 132 -27.39 -1.00 -2.16
CA LEU A 132 -26.84 -0.98 -0.80
C LEU A 132 -26.45 0.43 -0.36
N ARG A 133 -26.01 1.26 -1.28
CA ARG A 133 -25.73 2.68 -1.01
C ARG A 133 -26.97 3.45 -0.60
N ALA A 134 -28.11 3.16 -1.22
CA ALA A 134 -29.37 3.83 -0.91
C ALA A 134 -29.88 3.49 0.51
N GLU A 135 -29.66 2.24 0.94
CA GLU A 135 -30.15 1.76 2.22
C GLU A 135 -29.23 2.11 3.42
N ASN A 136 -27.95 2.40 3.16
CA ASN A 136 -26.96 2.62 4.22
C ASN A 136 -26.09 3.86 3.96
N PRO A 137 -26.65 5.08 4.06
CA PRO A 137 -25.94 6.32 3.75
C PRO A 137 -24.67 6.55 4.58
N ASP A 138 -24.66 6.13 5.83
CA ASP A 138 -23.54 6.33 6.75
C ASP A 138 -22.38 5.35 6.52
N LEU A 139 -22.67 4.17 5.97
CA LEU A 139 -21.66 3.18 5.58
C LEU A 139 -21.06 3.46 4.19
N GLN A 140 -21.63 4.40 3.46
CA GLN A 140 -21.25 4.70 2.07
C GLN A 140 -19.89 5.38 1.92
N LYS A 141 -19.41 6.08 2.93
CA LYS A 141 -18.16 6.88 2.83
C LYS A 141 -16.97 6.04 2.38
N ASN A 142 -16.95 4.76 2.73
CA ASN A 142 -15.80 3.89 2.56
C ASN A 142 -16.03 2.73 1.57
N GLY A 143 -17.23 2.62 1.01
CA GLY A 143 -17.56 1.60 -0.01
C GLY A 143 -17.59 0.17 0.51
N GLY A 144 -17.58 -0.07 1.84
CA GLY A 144 -17.65 -1.41 2.39
C GLY A 144 -16.96 -1.57 3.75
N ILE A 145 -16.98 -2.80 4.26
CA ILE A 145 -16.30 -3.21 5.49
C ILE A 145 -15.03 -3.96 5.11
N TYR A 146 -13.88 -3.42 5.49
CA TYR A 146 -12.56 -3.99 5.22
C TYR A 146 -12.15 -4.98 6.30
N VAL A 147 -11.45 -6.05 5.92
CA VAL A 147 -11.05 -7.16 6.80
C VAL A 147 -9.65 -6.98 7.37
N SER A 148 -8.77 -6.30 6.64
CA SER A 148 -7.35 -6.21 6.97
C SER A 148 -6.90 -4.77 7.18
N ASN A 149 -6.04 -4.58 8.18
CA ASN A 149 -5.29 -3.35 8.42
C ASN A 149 -3.80 -3.47 8.06
N GLU A 150 -3.36 -4.56 7.44
CA GLU A 150 -1.94 -4.79 7.09
C GLU A 150 -1.65 -4.73 5.59
N ALA A 151 -2.68 -4.50 4.77
CA ALA A 151 -2.59 -4.48 3.32
C ALA A 151 -2.68 -3.05 2.74
N TRP A 152 -2.81 -2.94 1.43
CA TRP A 152 -3.09 -1.66 0.77
C TRP A 152 -4.43 -1.04 1.21
N ASP A 153 -5.25 -1.78 1.93
CA ASP A 153 -6.49 -1.28 2.51
C ASP A 153 -6.27 -0.14 3.50
N ASP A 154 -5.18 -0.17 4.26
CA ASP A 154 -4.81 0.91 5.18
C ASP A 154 -4.40 2.22 4.48
N TYR A 155 -4.11 2.16 3.18
CA TYR A 155 -3.52 3.26 2.40
C TYR A 155 -4.37 3.59 1.17
N GLN A 156 -5.68 3.74 1.37
CA GLN A 156 -6.66 3.91 0.29
C GLN A 156 -6.43 5.17 -0.55
N ASP A 157 -5.96 6.26 0.05
CA ASP A 157 -5.65 7.49 -0.67
C ASP A 157 -4.51 7.28 -1.68
N GLU A 158 -3.42 6.65 -1.25
CA GLU A 158 -2.29 6.33 -2.13
C GLU A 158 -2.68 5.33 -3.22
N ARG A 159 -3.41 4.27 -2.85
CA ARG A 159 -3.93 3.29 -3.81
C ARG A 159 -4.78 3.97 -4.90
N ARG A 160 -5.69 4.86 -4.51
CA ARG A 160 -6.51 5.62 -5.46
C ARG A 160 -5.69 6.55 -6.34
N LYS A 161 -4.64 7.17 -5.81
CA LYS A 161 -3.69 8.00 -6.58
C LYS A 161 -2.96 7.18 -7.64
N LEU A 162 -2.51 5.98 -7.27
CA LEU A 162 -1.85 5.07 -8.22
C LEU A 162 -2.81 4.59 -9.30
N MET A 163 -4.01 4.13 -8.94
CA MET A 163 -5.00 3.65 -9.92
C MET A 163 -5.42 4.75 -10.91
N ARG A 164 -5.67 5.96 -10.41
CA ARG A 164 -5.97 7.11 -11.27
C ARG A 164 -4.83 7.46 -12.23
N HIS A 165 -3.58 7.33 -11.78
CA HIS A 165 -2.43 7.55 -12.65
C HIS A 165 -2.34 6.48 -13.76
N ILE A 166 -2.52 5.20 -13.42
CA ILE A 166 -2.55 4.09 -14.39
C ILE A 166 -3.63 4.34 -15.46
N GLU A 167 -4.79 4.79 -15.04
CA GLU A 167 -5.91 5.10 -15.93
C GLU A 167 -5.62 6.33 -16.80
N SER A 168 -5.18 7.44 -16.20
CA SER A 168 -4.92 8.71 -16.93
C SER A 168 -3.81 8.61 -17.96
N GLU A 169 -2.77 7.83 -17.68
CA GLU A 169 -1.65 7.59 -18.60
C GLU A 169 -1.92 6.46 -19.60
N ASN A 170 -3.11 5.85 -19.58
CA ASN A 170 -3.47 4.68 -20.40
C ASN A 170 -2.42 3.56 -20.31
N VAL A 171 -1.90 3.32 -19.10
CA VAL A 171 -0.92 2.25 -18.89
C VAL A 171 -1.57 0.91 -19.18
N SER A 172 -1.15 0.26 -20.25
CA SER A 172 -1.68 -1.03 -20.72
C SER A 172 -0.55 -2.03 -20.98
N ASN A 173 -0.90 -3.28 -21.01
CA ASN A 173 -0.03 -4.37 -21.44
C ASN A 173 -0.19 -4.63 -22.92
#